data_fa5516356ac0c76e168b51d0ff1cdb4e
#
_entry.id   fa5516356ac0c76e168b51d0ff1cdb4e
#
_cell.length_a   1.000
_cell.length_b   1.000
_cell.length_c   1.000
_cell.angle_alpha   90.00
_cell.angle_beta   90.00
_cell.angle_gamma   90.00
#
_symmetry.space_group_name_H-M   'P 1'
#
loop_
_entity.id
_entity.type
_entity.pdbx_description
1 polymer ?
#
loop_
_entity_poly.entity_id
_entity_poly.type
_entity_poly.pdbx_seq_one_letter_code
_entity_poly.pdbx_strand_id
1 'polypeptide(L)'
;MKTQTIIGLLTVLLAVGVARGSLYTETFSDVNTTIPNGNPVGVSFSQTVSDIPGGSTVGGLTVDLSVSGGYNGNLYAYLVAPNGTLVMLLNQPGVSSGNSFGYGGSGLNITLSDTASGSIQTTREAPGSVFSGTFQAAGTLGAVSGSAADGTWTLYFADEVAGGGQATLNGWSLGITAVPEPANMAMIIFGVGFIGIGIIRYYRNSRKTVLHSQQIVA
;
A
#
# COMPACT_ATOMS: atom_id res chain seq x y z
N MET A 1 -57.92 -10.58 34.68
CA MET A 1 -57.21 -9.74 33.67
C MET A 1 -55.90 -10.41 33.33
N LYS A 2 -55.71 -10.83 32.08
CA LYS A 2 -54.48 -11.50 31.63
C LYS A 2 -53.42 -10.45 31.23
N THR A 3 -52.33 -10.39 31.99
CA THR A 3 -51.19 -9.52 31.69
C THR A 3 -50.41 -10.15 30.56
N GLN A 4 -50.44 -9.57 29.37
CA GLN A 4 -49.58 -9.97 28.25
C GLN A 4 -48.18 -9.40 28.49
N THR A 5 -47.19 -10.28 28.68
CA THR A 5 -45.79 -9.96 28.71
C THR A 5 -45.31 -9.83 27.28
N ILE A 6 -45.10 -8.60 26.80
CA ILE A 6 -44.45 -8.33 25.50
C ILE A 6 -42.94 -8.53 25.69
N ILE A 7 -42.45 -9.68 25.23
CA ILE A 7 -41.01 -9.93 25.09
C ILE A 7 -40.57 -9.23 23.80
N GLY A 8 -40.07 -8.02 23.94
CA GLY A 8 -39.42 -7.31 22.84
C GLY A 8 -38.10 -8.00 22.51
N LEU A 9 -38.07 -8.77 21.44
CA LEU A 9 -36.85 -9.31 20.85
C LEU A 9 -36.07 -8.17 20.20
N LEU A 10 -35.06 -7.64 20.91
CA LEU A 10 -34.14 -6.63 20.37
C LEU A 10 -33.16 -7.34 19.44
N THR A 11 -33.46 -7.36 18.16
CA THR A 11 -32.56 -7.85 17.13
C THR A 11 -31.44 -6.80 16.97
N VAL A 12 -30.27 -7.03 17.58
CA VAL A 12 -29.06 -6.25 17.33
C VAL A 12 -28.57 -6.69 15.97
N LEU A 13 -28.84 -5.87 14.95
CA LEU A 13 -28.26 -6.04 13.63
C LEU A 13 -26.78 -5.63 13.73
N LEU A 14 -25.88 -6.61 13.90
CA LEU A 14 -24.45 -6.38 13.74
C LEU A 14 -24.21 -6.10 12.25
N ALA A 15 -24.09 -4.85 11.88
CA ALA A 15 -23.52 -4.48 10.60
C ALA A 15 -22.03 -4.81 10.67
N VAL A 16 -21.64 -5.97 10.15
CA VAL A 16 -20.24 -6.31 9.91
C VAL A 16 -19.78 -5.39 8.79
N GLY A 17 -19.18 -4.26 9.14
CA GLY A 17 -18.53 -3.39 8.18
C GLY A 17 -17.38 -4.18 7.54
N VAL A 18 -17.44 -4.37 6.22
CA VAL A 18 -16.32 -4.90 5.48
C VAL A 18 -15.18 -3.87 5.60
N ALA A 19 -14.06 -4.25 6.16
CA ALA A 19 -12.87 -3.40 6.19
C ALA A 19 -12.49 -3.09 4.75
N ARG A 20 -12.65 -1.83 4.35
CA ARG A 20 -12.18 -1.35 3.05
C ARG A 20 -10.77 -0.83 3.22
N GLY A 21 -9.89 -1.20 2.29
CA GLY A 21 -8.55 -0.62 2.23
C GLY A 21 -8.64 0.89 1.96
N SER A 22 -7.78 1.65 2.63
CA SER A 22 -7.58 3.08 2.38
C SER A 22 -6.29 3.28 1.60
N LEU A 23 -6.32 4.15 0.58
CA LEU A 23 -5.13 4.50 -0.19
C LEU A 23 -4.36 5.59 0.56
N TYR A 24 -3.08 5.34 0.79
CA TYR A 24 -2.09 6.30 1.27
C TYR A 24 -1.06 6.54 0.16
N THR A 25 -0.66 7.79 -0.04
CA THR A 25 0.37 8.13 -1.02
C THR A 25 1.52 8.82 -0.33
N GLU A 26 2.69 8.18 -0.35
CA GLU A 26 3.93 8.69 0.20
C GLU A 26 4.84 9.12 -0.95
N THR A 27 5.16 10.40 -1.02
CA THR A 27 5.97 10.98 -2.09
C THR A 27 7.32 11.41 -1.55
N PHE A 28 8.38 10.92 -2.18
CA PHE A 28 9.77 11.25 -1.88
C PHE A 28 10.34 12.05 -3.06
N SER A 29 10.01 13.34 -3.07
CA SER A 29 10.51 14.32 -4.06
C SER A 29 11.92 14.78 -3.69
N ASP A 30 12.54 15.49 -4.65
CA ASP A 30 13.85 16.14 -4.47
C ASP A 30 15.00 15.20 -4.09
N VAL A 31 14.89 13.92 -4.44
CA VAL A 31 15.97 12.94 -4.28
C VAL A 31 17.20 13.37 -5.10
N ASN A 32 17.00 13.75 -6.35
CA ASN A 32 17.98 14.32 -7.28
C ASN A 32 19.37 13.66 -7.20
N THR A 33 19.37 12.33 -7.08
CA THR A 33 20.59 11.55 -6.90
C THR A 33 20.98 10.90 -8.21
N THR A 34 22.23 11.14 -8.58
CA THR A 34 22.87 10.50 -9.72
C THR A 34 23.02 9.00 -9.51
N ILE A 35 22.59 8.21 -10.48
CA ILE A 35 22.78 6.75 -10.51
C ILE A 35 24.13 6.50 -11.21
N PRO A 36 25.11 5.85 -10.54
CA PRO A 36 26.43 5.62 -11.14
C PRO A 36 26.33 4.77 -12.41
N ASN A 37 26.79 5.32 -13.54
CA ASN A 37 26.72 4.68 -14.85
C ASN A 37 27.64 3.45 -14.92
N GLY A 38 27.11 2.32 -15.37
CA GLY A 38 27.83 1.06 -15.49
C GLY A 38 28.30 0.50 -14.14
N ASN A 39 27.57 0.76 -13.08
CA ASN A 39 27.92 0.32 -11.73
C ASN A 39 26.77 -0.47 -11.07
N PRO A 40 26.88 -1.82 -11.04
CA PRO A 40 25.85 -2.67 -10.43
C PRO A 40 25.77 -2.55 -8.90
N VAL A 41 26.68 -1.83 -8.24
CA VAL A 41 26.52 -1.54 -6.80
C VAL A 41 25.38 -0.57 -6.55
N GLY A 42 25.08 0.31 -7.51
CA GLY A 42 23.93 1.21 -7.48
C GLY A 42 23.86 2.13 -6.27
N VAL A 43 22.65 2.59 -5.99
CA VAL A 43 22.31 3.45 -4.84
C VAL A 43 21.03 2.95 -4.17
N SER A 44 20.90 3.18 -2.87
CA SER A 44 19.71 2.81 -2.09
C SER A 44 19.10 4.02 -1.40
N PHE A 45 17.77 4.06 -1.37
CA PHE A 45 16.98 5.14 -0.78
C PHE A 45 15.99 4.52 0.22
N SER A 46 16.25 4.68 1.50
CA SER A 46 15.37 4.18 2.55
C SER A 46 14.47 5.29 3.06
N GLN A 47 13.17 5.04 3.10
CA GLN A 47 12.16 5.97 3.60
C GLN A 47 11.22 5.27 4.56
N THR A 48 10.84 5.96 5.64
CA THR A 48 9.94 5.42 6.64
C THR A 48 8.54 5.98 6.44
N VAL A 49 7.60 5.09 6.17
CA VAL A 49 6.16 5.38 6.13
C VAL A 49 5.61 5.25 7.54
N SER A 50 5.03 6.31 8.09
CA SER A 50 4.51 6.38 9.47
C SER A 50 3.07 6.86 9.57
N ASP A 51 2.51 7.38 8.49
CA ASP A 51 1.17 8.00 8.48
C ASP A 51 0.05 6.96 8.31
N ILE A 52 0.42 5.70 8.07
CA ILE A 52 -0.51 4.58 8.01
C ILE A 52 -0.77 4.06 9.43
N PRO A 53 -2.03 3.87 9.85
CA PRO A 53 -2.34 3.33 11.17
C PRO A 53 -1.63 2.01 11.43
N GLY A 54 -0.94 1.91 12.56
CA GLY A 54 -0.19 0.72 12.96
C GLY A 54 -1.05 -0.54 12.97
N GLY A 55 -0.47 -1.67 12.58
CA GLY A 55 -1.17 -2.93 12.40
C GLY A 55 -2.00 -3.02 11.12
N SER A 56 -1.86 -2.07 10.19
CA SER A 56 -2.41 -2.21 8.84
C SER A 56 -1.46 -2.99 7.95
N THR A 57 -2.04 -3.78 7.05
CA THR A 57 -1.28 -4.56 6.07
C THR A 57 -1.47 -4.03 4.65
N VAL A 58 -0.51 -4.29 3.77
CA VAL A 58 -0.59 -3.94 2.35
C VAL A 58 -1.65 -4.79 1.67
N GLY A 59 -2.69 -4.16 1.14
CA GLY A 59 -3.70 -4.79 0.28
C GLY A 59 -3.45 -4.54 -1.21
N GLY A 60 -2.67 -3.49 -1.54
CA GLY A 60 -2.25 -3.15 -2.89
C GLY A 60 -1.11 -2.14 -2.86
N LEU A 61 -0.30 -2.14 -3.92
CA LEU A 61 0.86 -1.27 -4.06
C LEU A 61 0.95 -0.71 -5.48
N THR A 62 1.27 0.57 -5.59
CA THR A 62 1.79 1.20 -6.80
C THR A 62 3.12 1.89 -6.50
N VAL A 63 3.98 2.01 -7.49
CA VAL A 63 5.28 2.70 -7.36
C VAL A 63 5.43 3.67 -8.51
N ASP A 64 5.63 4.95 -8.19
CA ASP A 64 5.99 5.94 -9.21
C ASP A 64 7.50 6.15 -9.24
N LEU A 65 8.05 6.30 -10.42
CA LEU A 65 9.46 6.57 -10.65
C LEU A 65 9.62 7.77 -11.58
N SER A 66 10.40 8.75 -11.16
CA SER A 66 10.83 9.90 -11.97
C SER A 66 12.35 9.87 -12.13
N VAL A 67 12.80 9.56 -13.34
CA VAL A 67 14.21 9.48 -13.70
C VAL A 67 14.47 10.36 -14.91
N SER A 68 15.54 11.13 -14.91
CA SER A 68 16.00 11.91 -16.06
C SER A 68 17.32 11.38 -16.60
N GLY A 69 17.47 11.44 -17.93
CA GLY A 69 18.70 11.00 -18.61
C GLY A 69 18.89 9.48 -18.60
N GLY A 70 20.13 9.06 -18.90
CA GLY A 70 20.52 7.66 -18.96
C GLY A 70 19.99 6.91 -20.20
N TYR A 71 20.07 5.59 -20.14
CA TYR A 71 19.57 4.67 -21.15
C TYR A 71 18.69 3.63 -20.45
N ASN A 72 17.39 3.63 -20.76
CA ASN A 72 16.41 2.87 -19.99
C ASN A 72 16.71 1.36 -19.95
N GLY A 73 17.27 0.80 -21.03
CA GLY A 73 17.67 -0.60 -21.12
C GLY A 73 18.82 -1.00 -20.18
N ASN A 74 19.54 -0.03 -19.58
CA ASN A 74 20.58 -0.31 -18.61
C ASN A 74 20.07 -0.33 -17.16
N LEU A 75 18.85 0.19 -16.94
CA LEU A 75 18.33 0.44 -15.59
C LEU A 75 17.85 -0.85 -14.92
N TYR A 76 18.24 -0.98 -13.66
CA TYR A 76 17.85 -2.06 -12.76
C TYR A 76 17.36 -1.46 -11.46
N ALA A 77 16.20 -1.91 -10.97
CA ALA A 77 15.65 -1.41 -9.72
C ALA A 77 14.79 -2.45 -9.02
N TYR A 78 14.85 -2.44 -7.69
CA TYR A 78 13.92 -3.22 -6.85
C TYR A 78 13.51 -2.43 -5.62
N LEU A 79 12.36 -2.81 -5.08
CA LEU A 79 11.81 -2.29 -3.84
C LEU A 79 11.87 -3.37 -2.75
N VAL A 80 12.28 -3.00 -1.56
CA VAL A 80 12.24 -3.85 -0.36
C VAL A 80 11.20 -3.30 0.60
N ALA A 81 10.22 -4.12 0.95
CA ALA A 81 9.18 -3.80 1.93
C ALA A 81 9.71 -3.91 3.37
N PRO A 82 8.98 -3.37 4.39
CA PRO A 82 9.40 -3.42 5.80
C PRO A 82 9.67 -4.82 6.35
N ASN A 83 9.04 -5.85 5.80
CA ASN A 83 9.26 -7.25 6.18
C ASN A 83 10.43 -7.92 5.44
N GLY A 84 11.18 -7.18 4.59
CA GLY A 84 12.28 -7.69 3.79
C GLY A 84 11.88 -8.34 2.45
N THR A 85 10.59 -8.36 2.10
CA THR A 85 10.16 -8.85 0.78
C THR A 85 10.67 -7.94 -0.32
N LEU A 86 11.35 -8.52 -1.31
CA LEU A 86 11.91 -7.83 -2.45
C LEU A 86 10.98 -7.95 -3.67
N VAL A 87 10.74 -6.85 -4.36
CA VAL A 87 10.00 -6.79 -5.61
C VAL A 87 10.85 -6.14 -6.69
N MET A 88 11.08 -6.86 -7.79
CA MET A 88 11.77 -6.34 -8.95
C MET A 88 10.90 -5.31 -9.67
N LEU A 89 11.39 -4.07 -9.79
CA LEU A 89 10.68 -3.00 -10.50
C LEU A 89 11.12 -2.93 -11.96
N LEU A 90 12.42 -2.84 -12.19
CA LEU A 90 13.06 -2.79 -13.51
C LEU A 90 14.13 -3.86 -13.57
N ASN A 91 14.22 -4.57 -14.69
CA ASN A 91 15.28 -5.54 -14.97
C ASN A 91 15.78 -5.35 -16.41
N GLN A 92 16.51 -4.26 -16.61
CA GLN A 92 17.04 -3.91 -17.93
C GLN A 92 15.96 -3.98 -19.02
N PRO A 93 14.99 -3.03 -19.05
CA PRO A 93 13.84 -3.07 -19.96
C PRO A 93 14.21 -3.32 -21.41
N GLY A 94 13.59 -4.34 -22.02
CA GLY A 94 13.82 -4.71 -23.41
C GLY A 94 15.04 -5.58 -23.69
N VAL A 95 15.88 -5.87 -22.70
CA VAL A 95 17.02 -6.78 -22.89
C VAL A 95 16.50 -8.20 -23.14
N SER A 96 17.01 -8.79 -24.20
CA SER A 96 16.68 -10.15 -24.64
C SER A 96 17.81 -10.75 -25.53
N SER A 97 17.70 -12.00 -25.92
CA SER A 97 18.66 -12.65 -26.84
C SER A 97 18.77 -11.95 -28.21
N GLY A 98 17.71 -11.23 -28.60
CA GLY A 98 17.68 -10.46 -29.87
C GLY A 98 17.93 -8.95 -29.69
N ASN A 99 18.00 -8.46 -28.47
CA ASN A 99 18.23 -7.05 -28.12
C ASN A 99 19.08 -6.96 -26.86
N SER A 100 20.38 -7.08 -26.98
CA SER A 100 21.32 -7.09 -25.85
C SER A 100 21.44 -5.77 -25.10
N PHE A 101 21.03 -4.67 -25.73
CA PHE A 101 21.08 -3.32 -25.13
C PHE A 101 19.75 -2.88 -24.51
N GLY A 102 18.67 -3.61 -24.74
CA GLY A 102 17.33 -3.20 -24.27
C GLY A 102 16.76 -2.00 -25.03
N TYR A 103 15.87 -1.24 -24.37
CA TYR A 103 15.20 -0.10 -25.00
C TYR A 103 15.95 1.21 -24.79
N GLY A 104 16.06 2.00 -25.87
CA GLY A 104 16.89 3.20 -25.96
C GLY A 104 16.20 4.50 -25.51
N GLY A 105 15.20 4.44 -24.66
CA GLY A 105 14.61 5.64 -24.04
C GLY A 105 15.60 6.33 -23.10
N SER A 106 15.35 7.60 -22.77
CA SER A 106 16.19 8.42 -21.89
C SER A 106 15.35 9.07 -20.79
N GLY A 107 15.23 8.36 -19.67
CA GLY A 107 14.44 8.75 -18.51
C GLY A 107 13.06 8.08 -18.43
N LEU A 108 12.49 8.12 -17.24
CA LEU A 108 11.22 7.51 -16.87
C LEU A 108 10.34 8.53 -16.15
N ASN A 109 9.04 8.55 -16.47
CA ASN A 109 7.99 9.18 -15.67
C ASN A 109 6.81 8.21 -15.65
N ILE A 110 6.90 7.18 -14.81
CA ILE A 110 6.03 6.00 -14.86
C ILE A 110 5.39 5.70 -13.52
N THR A 111 4.21 5.08 -13.60
CA THR A 111 3.57 4.38 -12.48
C THR A 111 3.65 2.87 -12.73
N LEU A 112 4.17 2.13 -11.78
CA LEU A 112 4.17 0.66 -11.80
C LEU A 112 2.95 0.14 -11.02
N SER A 113 2.17 -0.76 -11.65
CA SER A 113 0.94 -1.32 -11.09
C SER A 113 0.68 -2.70 -11.66
N ASP A 114 0.32 -3.67 -10.82
CA ASP A 114 -0.06 -5.01 -11.29
C ASP A 114 -1.34 -5.01 -12.16
N THR A 115 -2.15 -3.95 -12.09
CA THR A 115 -3.37 -3.82 -12.89
C THR A 115 -3.16 -3.19 -14.27
N ALA A 116 -1.93 -2.77 -14.58
CA ALA A 116 -1.60 -2.22 -15.89
C ALA A 116 -1.69 -3.29 -16.99
N SER A 117 -2.05 -2.87 -18.21
CA SER A 117 -2.19 -3.77 -19.35
C SER A 117 -0.87 -4.12 -20.04
N GLY A 118 0.17 -3.29 -19.90
CA GLY A 118 1.49 -3.47 -20.49
C GLY A 118 2.59 -3.62 -19.46
N SER A 119 3.66 -4.35 -19.80
CA SER A 119 4.83 -4.49 -18.93
C SER A 119 5.94 -3.53 -19.33
N ILE A 120 6.61 -2.93 -18.33
CA ILE A 120 7.80 -2.10 -18.53
C ILE A 120 8.91 -2.85 -19.27
N GLN A 121 8.97 -4.18 -19.10
CA GLN A 121 10.01 -5.01 -19.71
C GLN A 121 9.83 -5.23 -21.22
N THR A 122 8.61 -5.11 -21.73
CA THR A 122 8.28 -5.46 -23.13
C THR A 122 7.66 -4.34 -23.93
N THR A 123 7.27 -3.23 -23.29
CA THR A 123 6.71 -2.06 -23.99
C THR A 123 7.84 -1.17 -24.46
N ARG A 124 7.89 -0.95 -25.79
CA ARG A 124 8.95 -0.18 -26.45
C ARG A 124 8.57 1.30 -26.58
N GLU A 125 9.51 2.17 -26.20
CA GLU A 125 9.43 3.61 -26.48
C GLU A 125 10.30 4.00 -27.67
N ALA A 126 10.16 5.26 -28.11
CA ALA A 126 11.04 5.84 -29.11
C ALA A 126 12.44 6.09 -28.51
N PRO A 127 13.53 5.81 -29.23
CA PRO A 127 14.88 6.09 -28.76
C PRO A 127 15.07 7.55 -28.33
N GLY A 128 15.69 7.77 -27.16
CA GLY A 128 15.95 9.09 -26.59
C GLY A 128 14.73 9.80 -25.98
N SER A 129 13.53 9.20 -26.02
CA SER A 129 12.35 9.77 -25.37
C SER A 129 12.29 9.40 -23.88
N VAL A 130 11.59 10.24 -23.09
CA VAL A 130 11.16 9.87 -21.74
C VAL A 130 10.03 8.87 -21.83
N PHE A 131 10.17 7.73 -21.17
CA PHE A 131 9.13 6.71 -21.14
C PHE A 131 8.10 7.07 -20.07
N SER A 132 6.83 7.19 -20.47
CA SER A 132 5.76 7.69 -19.59
C SER A 132 4.53 6.80 -19.66
N GLY A 133 3.84 6.65 -18.53
CA GLY A 133 2.58 5.90 -18.44
C GLY A 133 2.53 4.93 -17.26
N THR A 134 1.55 4.02 -17.31
CA THR A 134 1.34 3.00 -16.28
C THR A 134 1.64 1.62 -16.84
N PHE A 135 2.50 0.87 -16.16
CA PHE A 135 3.01 -0.43 -16.61
C PHE A 135 3.07 -1.43 -15.46
N GLN A 136 3.06 -2.71 -15.80
CA GLN A 136 3.45 -3.75 -14.86
C GLN A 136 4.95 -3.68 -14.63
N ALA A 137 5.39 -3.88 -13.39
CA ALA A 137 6.78 -4.02 -13.02
C ALA A 137 7.42 -5.29 -13.62
N ALA A 138 8.73 -5.44 -13.51
CA ALA A 138 9.43 -6.67 -13.89
C ALA A 138 9.01 -7.87 -13.01
N GLY A 139 8.72 -7.62 -11.73
CA GLY A 139 8.10 -8.56 -10.80
C GLY A 139 6.65 -8.19 -10.47
N THR A 140 6.03 -8.94 -9.55
CA THR A 140 4.66 -8.68 -9.11
C THR A 140 4.67 -7.85 -7.83
N LEU A 141 4.04 -6.66 -7.84
CA LEU A 141 3.92 -5.79 -6.67
C LEU A 141 3.09 -6.44 -5.56
N GLY A 142 2.12 -7.28 -5.92
CA GLY A 142 1.32 -8.06 -4.99
C GLY A 142 2.12 -9.04 -4.10
N ALA A 143 3.40 -9.27 -4.38
CA ALA A 143 4.28 -10.08 -3.52
C ALA A 143 4.41 -9.51 -2.09
N VAL A 144 4.20 -8.20 -1.89
CA VAL A 144 4.20 -7.55 -0.57
C VAL A 144 2.84 -7.55 0.11
N SER A 145 1.80 -8.09 -0.51
CA SER A 145 0.45 -8.15 0.07
C SER A 145 0.47 -8.88 1.42
N GLY A 146 -0.22 -8.33 2.40
CA GLY A 146 -0.25 -8.85 3.77
C GLY A 146 0.99 -8.48 4.62
N SER A 147 2.03 -7.83 4.08
CA SER A 147 3.11 -7.27 4.89
C SER A 147 2.65 -6.02 5.63
N ALA A 148 3.38 -5.59 6.67
CA ALA A 148 3.13 -4.31 7.33
C ALA A 148 3.15 -3.17 6.30
N ALA A 149 2.16 -2.30 6.37
CA ALA A 149 2.05 -1.16 5.46
C ALA A 149 2.92 0.01 5.93
N ASP A 150 3.06 0.20 7.25
CA ASP A 150 3.96 1.12 7.91
C ASP A 150 5.37 0.53 8.05
N GLY A 151 6.38 1.39 8.20
CA GLY A 151 7.77 0.98 8.37
C GLY A 151 8.69 1.46 7.25
N THR A 152 9.91 0.92 7.21
CA THR A 152 10.93 1.37 6.26
C THR A 152 10.84 0.61 4.95
N TRP A 153 10.65 1.37 3.87
CA TRP A 153 10.71 0.91 2.49
C TRP A 153 12.02 1.36 1.86
N THR A 154 12.67 0.49 1.11
CA THR A 154 13.95 0.79 0.48
C THR A 154 13.87 0.57 -1.02
N LEU A 155 14.08 1.63 -1.80
CA LEU A 155 14.28 1.56 -3.24
C LEU A 155 15.78 1.41 -3.51
N TYR A 156 16.15 0.39 -4.27
CA TYR A 156 17.48 0.24 -4.86
C TYR A 156 17.41 0.56 -6.34
N PHE A 157 18.44 1.25 -6.85
CA PHE A 157 18.53 1.64 -8.26
C PHE A 157 19.97 1.55 -8.77
N ALA A 158 20.17 0.94 -9.96
CA ALA A 158 21.46 0.82 -10.60
C ALA A 158 21.35 1.05 -12.11
N ASP A 159 22.46 1.43 -12.73
CA ASP A 159 22.72 1.40 -14.17
C ASP A 159 23.77 0.31 -14.40
N GLU A 160 23.34 -0.82 -14.94
CA GLU A 160 24.14 -2.06 -15.03
C GLU A 160 25.20 -2.02 -16.13
N VAL A 161 25.06 -1.13 -17.13
CA VAL A 161 25.90 -1.13 -18.34
C VAL A 161 26.47 0.25 -18.60
N ALA A 162 27.79 0.33 -18.71
CA ALA A 162 28.46 1.59 -19.03
C ALA A 162 28.06 2.12 -20.42
N GLY A 163 27.81 3.41 -20.52
CA GLY A 163 27.34 4.09 -21.73
C GLY A 163 25.88 4.51 -21.61
N GLY A 164 25.35 5.19 -22.64
CA GLY A 164 23.96 5.65 -22.63
C GLY A 164 23.72 6.95 -21.84
N GLY A 165 24.73 7.51 -21.22
CA GLY A 165 24.63 8.76 -20.45
C GLY A 165 24.35 8.54 -18.97
N GLN A 166 24.25 9.64 -18.24
CA GLN A 166 24.05 9.65 -16.80
C GLN A 166 22.56 9.68 -16.47
N ALA A 167 22.07 8.71 -15.70
CA ALA A 167 20.73 8.71 -15.13
C ALA A 167 20.72 9.43 -13.77
N THR A 168 19.61 10.12 -13.47
CA THR A 168 19.37 10.78 -12.18
C THR A 168 17.98 10.42 -11.70
N LEU A 169 17.86 9.84 -10.51
CA LEU A 169 16.57 9.65 -9.83
C LEU A 169 16.14 11.00 -9.25
N ASN A 170 15.09 11.58 -9.83
CA ASN A 170 14.55 12.87 -9.36
C ASN A 170 13.64 12.68 -8.14
N GLY A 171 12.89 11.60 -8.13
CA GLY A 171 11.97 11.23 -7.04
C GLY A 171 11.27 9.92 -7.29
N TRP A 172 10.62 9.43 -6.27
CA TRP A 172 9.77 8.24 -6.31
C TRP A 172 8.62 8.36 -5.33
N SER A 173 7.60 7.56 -5.48
CA SER A 173 6.49 7.50 -4.52
C SER A 173 5.90 6.11 -4.40
N LEU A 174 5.18 5.89 -3.29
CA LEU A 174 4.42 4.68 -3.01
C LEU A 174 2.95 5.04 -2.86
N GLY A 175 2.08 4.38 -3.62
CA GLY A 175 0.64 4.34 -3.36
C GLY A 175 0.30 3.03 -2.66
N ILE A 176 0.06 3.08 -1.34
CA ILE A 176 -0.18 1.90 -0.52
C ILE A 176 -1.67 1.83 -0.18
N THR A 177 -2.37 0.80 -0.67
CA THR A 177 -3.71 0.49 -0.17
C THR A 177 -3.55 -0.31 1.12
N ALA A 178 -3.79 0.34 2.27
CA ALA A 178 -3.66 -0.28 3.57
C ALA A 178 -4.99 -0.87 4.03
N VAL A 179 -4.96 -2.10 4.54
CA VAL A 179 -6.12 -2.83 5.09
C VAL A 179 -5.90 -3.04 6.58
N PRO A 180 -6.83 -2.59 7.46
CA PRO A 180 -6.75 -2.84 8.88
C PRO A 180 -6.77 -4.35 9.17
N GLU A 181 -5.95 -4.80 10.13
CA GLU A 181 -5.97 -6.21 10.54
C GLU A 181 -7.34 -6.63 11.09
N PRO A 182 -7.80 -7.87 10.79
CA PRO A 182 -9.07 -8.39 11.29
C PRO A 182 -9.17 -8.39 12.83
N ALA A 183 -8.04 -8.54 13.53
CA ALA A 183 -7.99 -8.49 14.99
C ALA A 183 -8.38 -7.11 15.54
N ASN A 184 -7.90 -6.03 14.93
CA ASN A 184 -8.25 -4.66 15.32
C ASN A 184 -9.74 -4.38 15.06
N MET A 185 -10.28 -4.88 13.95
CA MET A 185 -11.71 -4.79 13.64
C MET A 185 -12.57 -5.56 14.64
N ALA A 186 -12.16 -6.78 15.01
CA ALA A 186 -12.85 -7.59 16.01
C ALA A 186 -12.89 -6.88 17.38
N MET A 187 -11.78 -6.31 17.85
CA MET A 187 -11.71 -5.57 19.11
C MET A 187 -12.65 -4.35 19.12
N ILE A 188 -12.76 -3.61 18.04
CA ILE A 188 -13.69 -2.48 17.91
C ILE A 188 -15.14 -2.98 18.02
N ILE A 189 -15.50 -4.04 17.30
CA ILE A 189 -16.85 -4.61 17.29
C ILE A 189 -17.23 -5.13 18.69
N PHE A 190 -16.33 -5.87 19.35
CA PHE A 190 -16.56 -6.37 20.72
C PHE A 190 -16.64 -5.22 21.72
N GLY A 191 -15.74 -4.21 21.63
CA GLY A 191 -15.76 -3.04 22.51
C GLY A 191 -17.09 -2.28 22.44
N VAL A 192 -17.58 -1.98 21.25
CA VAL A 192 -18.89 -1.33 21.04
C VAL A 192 -20.03 -2.21 21.54
N GLY A 193 -19.95 -3.53 21.31
CA GLY A 193 -20.93 -4.51 21.81
C GLY A 193 -21.02 -4.52 23.34
N PHE A 194 -19.89 -4.53 24.04
CA PHE A 194 -19.88 -4.49 25.52
C PHE A 194 -20.43 -3.17 26.08
N ILE A 195 -20.09 -2.04 25.47
CA ILE A 195 -20.65 -0.73 25.86
C ILE A 195 -22.17 -0.73 25.68
N GLY A 196 -22.68 -1.23 24.55
CA GLY A 196 -24.12 -1.33 24.28
C GLY A 196 -24.86 -2.20 25.31
N ILE A 197 -24.29 -3.35 25.67
CA ILE A 197 -24.86 -4.24 26.72
C ILE A 197 -24.84 -3.52 28.09
N GLY A 198 -23.79 -2.80 28.41
CA GLY A 198 -23.65 -2.03 29.64
C GLY A 198 -24.76 -0.96 29.76
N ILE A 199 -24.98 -0.20 28.70
CA ILE A 199 -26.04 0.83 28.63
C ILE A 199 -27.41 0.21 28.81
N ILE A 200 -27.72 -0.91 28.12
CA ILE A 200 -29.02 -1.60 28.25
C ILE A 200 -29.22 -2.10 29.68
N ARG A 201 -28.21 -2.68 30.32
CA ARG A 201 -28.26 -3.13 31.71
C ARG A 201 -28.52 -1.98 32.69
N TYR A 202 -27.83 -0.84 32.48
CA TYR A 202 -28.01 0.37 33.27
C TYR A 202 -29.48 0.86 33.24
N TYR A 203 -30.03 1.05 32.04
CA TYR A 203 -31.45 1.49 31.91
C TYR A 203 -32.48 0.49 32.46
N ARG A 204 -32.22 -0.81 32.32
CA ARG A 204 -33.10 -1.84 32.92
C ARG A 204 -33.09 -1.80 34.43
N ASN A 205 -31.95 -1.60 35.07
CA ASN A 205 -31.83 -1.51 36.52
C ASN A 205 -32.45 -0.22 37.04
N SER A 206 -32.22 0.92 36.40
CA SER A 206 -32.82 2.20 36.77
C SER A 206 -34.35 2.15 36.76
N ARG A 207 -34.96 1.49 35.77
CA ARG A 207 -36.43 1.29 35.71
C ARG A 207 -36.96 0.40 36.83
N LYS A 208 -36.21 -0.62 37.27
CA LYS A 208 -36.65 -1.48 38.41
C LYS A 208 -36.63 -0.70 39.72
N THR A 209 -35.68 0.17 39.94
CA THR A 209 -35.59 1.00 41.15
C THR A 209 -36.76 1.98 41.25
N VAL A 210 -37.16 2.60 40.15
CA VAL A 210 -38.36 3.51 40.13
C VAL A 210 -39.67 2.80 40.41
N LEU A 211 -39.83 1.59 39.85
CA LEU A 211 -41.07 0.78 40.12
C LEU A 211 -41.15 0.30 41.56
N HIS A 212 -40.02 -0.02 42.20
CA HIS A 212 -39.99 -0.47 43.59
C HIS A 212 -40.27 0.69 44.56
N SER A 213 -39.80 1.91 44.25
CA SER A 213 -40.10 3.10 45.07
C SER A 213 -41.57 3.51 45.04
N GLN A 214 -42.30 3.23 43.96
CA GLN A 214 -43.74 3.52 43.85
C GLN A 214 -44.61 2.54 44.60
N GLN A 215 -44.13 1.29 44.84
CA GLN A 215 -44.88 0.29 45.63
C GLN A 215 -44.81 0.49 47.15
N ILE A 216 -43.84 1.25 47.64
CA ILE A 216 -43.65 1.54 49.08
C ILE A 216 -44.49 2.72 49.54
N VAL A 217 -45.02 3.56 48.64
CA VAL A 217 -45.77 4.80 48.96
C VAL A 217 -47.28 4.58 48.78
N ALA A 218 -47.76 3.44 48.38
CA ALA A 218 -49.16 3.05 48.28
C ALA A 218 -49.57 2.11 49.44
#